data_b8fd65ce8e089fc4cc3b9e43d2dd92b1
#
_entry.id   b8fd65ce8e089fc4cc3b9e43d2dd92b1
#
_cell.length_a   1.000
_cell.length_b   1.000
_cell.length_c   1.000
_cell.angle_alpha   90.00
_cell.angle_beta   90.00
_cell.angle_gamma   90.00
#
_symmetry.space_group_name_H-M   'P 1'
#
loop_
_entity.id
_entity.type
_entity.pdbx_description
1 polymer ?
#
loop_
_entity_poly.entity_id
_entity_poly.type
_entity_poly.pdbx_seq_one_letter_code
_entity_poly.pdbx_strand_id
1 'polypeptide(L)'
;MKKGILVYLNGTSSSGKTSISTELINQKEILFYHLSIDDFFNNYNDFINNKFPDEPTREIDHQIVSQILDDSIFSVYHSTIKLLSEMGFNVIVDTVIDNDKRFNEFLDQFFDQPTLFIGVKCSKEELIRREQTRGDRQIGLAASQFSKVYCFDEYDLEVNTEEMNPTECAEKILSFIKSNKEYSVFKKLHKRNVSVS
;
A
#
# COMPACT_ATOMS: atom_id res chain seq x y z
N MET A 1 21.82 12.62 -4.43
CA MET A 1 20.52 13.27 -4.70
C MET A 1 19.66 13.20 -3.44
N LYS A 2 18.71 14.13 -3.25
CA LYS A 2 17.73 14.01 -2.16
C LYS A 2 16.76 12.88 -2.51
N LYS A 3 16.53 11.95 -1.56
CA LYS A 3 15.57 10.87 -1.73
C LYS A 3 14.15 11.43 -1.92
N GLY A 4 13.34 10.78 -2.78
CA GLY A 4 11.92 11.12 -2.94
C GLY A 4 11.07 10.64 -1.77
N ILE A 5 9.94 11.30 -1.54
CA ILE A 5 9.01 10.97 -0.46
C ILE A 5 8.22 9.71 -0.84
N LEU A 6 8.10 8.78 0.10
CA LEU A 6 7.18 7.64 0.02
C LEU A 6 5.89 8.00 0.76
N VAL A 7 4.77 8.11 0.02
CA VAL A 7 3.44 8.29 0.59
C VAL A 7 2.80 6.91 0.72
N TYR A 8 2.90 6.32 1.91
CA TYR A 8 2.37 4.99 2.17
C TYR A 8 0.94 5.08 2.71
N LEU A 9 -0.03 4.62 1.90
CA LEU A 9 -1.44 4.59 2.25
C LEU A 9 -1.79 3.24 2.90
N ASN A 10 -1.97 3.22 4.22
CA ASN A 10 -2.41 2.03 4.94
C ASN A 10 -3.92 2.05 5.12
N GLY A 11 -4.60 1.04 4.58
CA GLY A 11 -6.05 0.88 4.68
C GLY A 11 -6.49 -0.44 4.07
N THR A 12 -7.65 -0.93 4.46
CA THR A 12 -8.23 -2.18 3.94
C THR A 12 -8.59 -2.07 2.45
N SER A 13 -8.95 -3.18 1.83
CA SER A 13 -9.70 -3.14 0.57
C SER A 13 -10.91 -2.20 0.73
N SER A 14 -11.30 -1.53 -0.34
CA SER A 14 -12.45 -0.59 -0.39
C SER A 14 -12.37 0.63 0.55
N SER A 15 -11.24 0.87 1.23
CA SER A 15 -11.07 2.07 2.08
C SER A 15 -10.88 3.37 1.31
N GLY A 16 -10.73 3.34 -0.03
CA GLY A 16 -10.59 4.54 -0.85
C GLY A 16 -9.14 4.93 -1.20
N LYS A 17 -8.13 4.10 -0.91
CA LYS A 17 -6.72 4.38 -1.22
C LYS A 17 -6.50 4.76 -2.68
N THR A 18 -6.99 3.95 -3.60
CA THR A 18 -6.82 4.18 -5.05
C THR A 18 -7.47 5.49 -5.51
N SER A 19 -8.64 5.87 -4.94
CA SER A 19 -9.27 7.16 -5.24
C SER A 19 -8.41 8.33 -4.75
N ILE A 20 -7.84 8.24 -3.55
CA ILE A 20 -6.90 9.23 -3.01
C ILE A 20 -5.64 9.29 -3.87
N SER A 21 -5.08 8.13 -4.28
CA SER A 21 -3.92 8.07 -5.17
C SER A 21 -4.18 8.78 -6.50
N THR A 22 -5.36 8.58 -7.09
CA THR A 22 -5.77 9.25 -8.33
C THR A 22 -5.79 10.77 -8.16
N GLU A 23 -6.37 11.28 -7.08
CA GLU A 23 -6.38 12.72 -6.80
C GLU A 23 -4.97 13.29 -6.58
N LEU A 24 -4.11 12.56 -5.85
CA LEU A 24 -2.72 12.95 -5.64
C LEU A 24 -1.91 12.98 -6.94
N ILE A 25 -2.22 12.14 -7.93
CA ILE A 25 -1.56 12.14 -9.25
C ILE A 25 -2.08 13.30 -10.11
N ASN A 26 -3.38 13.57 -10.07
CA ASN A 26 -4.02 14.57 -10.92
C ASN A 26 -3.67 16.03 -10.55
N GLN A 27 -3.26 16.26 -9.30
CA GLN A 27 -2.78 17.58 -8.90
C GLN A 27 -1.40 17.89 -9.55
N LYS A 28 -1.10 19.16 -9.80
CA LYS A 28 0.07 19.58 -10.59
C LYS A 28 1.23 20.13 -9.74
N GLU A 29 1.11 20.11 -8.42
CA GLU A 29 2.05 20.81 -7.54
C GLU A 29 3.25 19.91 -7.17
N ILE A 30 3.01 18.62 -6.94
CA ILE A 30 4.04 17.61 -6.59
C ILE A 30 3.85 16.43 -7.52
N LEU A 31 4.91 16.06 -8.24
CA LEU A 31 4.86 14.87 -9.10
C LEU A 31 5.01 13.61 -8.26
N PHE A 32 4.10 12.67 -8.43
CA PHE A 32 4.13 11.36 -7.81
C PHE A 32 4.13 10.25 -8.86
N TYR A 33 4.89 9.21 -8.58
CA TYR A 33 4.81 7.93 -9.25
C TYR A 33 3.89 7.02 -8.42
N HIS A 34 2.84 6.49 -9.02
CA HIS A 34 1.93 5.55 -8.33
C HIS A 34 2.37 4.11 -8.56
N LEU A 35 2.55 3.37 -7.50
CA LEU A 35 2.81 1.95 -7.53
C LEU A 35 1.74 1.21 -6.72
N SER A 36 0.92 0.42 -7.42
CA SER A 36 -0.04 -0.49 -6.83
C SER A 36 0.50 -1.91 -6.87
N ILE A 37 0.39 -2.64 -5.77
CA ILE A 37 0.76 -4.06 -5.75
C ILE A 37 -0.14 -4.89 -6.67
N ASP A 38 -1.41 -4.49 -6.84
CA ASP A 38 -2.35 -5.16 -7.73
C ASP A 38 -1.84 -5.13 -9.20
N ASP A 39 -1.19 -4.04 -9.64
CA ASP A 39 -0.62 -3.94 -10.97
C ASP A 39 0.55 -4.93 -11.19
N PHE A 40 1.36 -5.15 -10.16
CA PHE A 40 2.45 -6.15 -10.22
C PHE A 40 1.89 -7.56 -10.34
N PHE A 41 0.85 -7.90 -9.58
CA PHE A 41 0.18 -9.20 -9.70
C PHE A 41 -0.51 -9.37 -11.06
N ASN A 42 -1.18 -8.36 -11.58
CA ASN A 42 -1.84 -8.40 -12.89
C ASN A 42 -0.82 -8.60 -14.01
N ASN A 43 0.25 -7.81 -14.04
CA ASN A 43 1.33 -7.95 -15.04
C ASN A 43 1.98 -9.34 -14.98
N TYR A 44 2.16 -9.89 -13.79
CA TYR A 44 2.69 -11.24 -13.63
C TYR A 44 1.72 -12.30 -14.17
N ASN A 45 0.45 -12.23 -13.81
CA ASN A 45 -0.59 -13.14 -14.30
C ASN A 45 -0.71 -13.09 -15.82
N ASP A 46 -0.68 -11.89 -16.41
CA ASP A 46 -0.69 -11.71 -17.86
C ASP A 46 0.54 -12.35 -18.52
N PHE A 47 1.72 -12.20 -17.91
CA PHE A 47 2.94 -12.84 -18.41
C PHE A 47 2.80 -14.37 -18.41
N ILE A 48 2.31 -14.97 -17.31
CA ILE A 48 2.13 -16.42 -17.19
C ILE A 48 1.09 -16.93 -18.20
N ASN A 49 -0.08 -16.28 -18.28
CA ASN A 49 -1.16 -16.68 -19.19
C ASN A 49 -0.74 -16.60 -20.66
N ASN A 50 0.02 -15.55 -21.03
CA ASN A 50 0.52 -15.40 -22.39
C ASN A 50 1.66 -16.40 -22.74
N LYS A 51 2.43 -16.82 -21.74
CA LYS A 51 3.57 -17.72 -21.96
C LYS A 51 3.16 -19.20 -22.00
N PHE A 52 2.12 -19.56 -21.26
CA PHE A 52 1.67 -20.94 -21.06
C PHE A 52 0.15 -21.12 -21.25
N PRO A 53 -0.41 -20.73 -22.43
CA PRO A 53 -1.85 -20.69 -22.63
C PRO A 53 -2.55 -22.05 -22.58
N ASP A 54 -1.83 -23.17 -22.76
CA ASP A 54 -2.41 -24.51 -22.95
C ASP A 54 -1.84 -25.57 -21.97
N GLU A 55 -1.01 -25.21 -21.01
CA GLU A 55 -0.58 -26.21 -20.03
C GLU A 55 -1.67 -26.41 -18.96
N PRO A 56 -2.32 -27.60 -18.92
CA PRO A 56 -3.04 -27.97 -17.72
C PRO A 56 -2.00 -27.94 -16.62
N THR A 57 -2.22 -27.07 -15.65
CA THR A 57 -1.36 -26.98 -14.46
C THR A 57 -1.11 -28.38 -13.95
N ARG A 58 0.10 -28.92 -14.25
CA ARG A 58 0.56 -30.13 -13.61
C ARG A 58 0.33 -29.97 -12.13
N GLU A 59 0.05 -31.04 -11.41
CA GLU A 59 -0.12 -31.13 -9.95
C GLU A 59 1.10 -30.59 -9.16
N ILE A 60 1.57 -29.42 -9.53
CA ILE A 60 2.45 -28.61 -8.70
C ILE A 60 1.53 -28.08 -7.61
N ASP A 61 1.89 -28.32 -6.36
CA ASP A 61 1.15 -27.79 -5.21
C ASP A 61 0.94 -26.29 -5.40
N HIS A 62 -0.26 -25.94 -5.89
CA HIS A 62 -0.62 -24.56 -6.20
C HIS A 62 -0.39 -23.61 -5.03
N GLN A 63 -0.45 -24.11 -3.79
CA GLN A 63 -0.20 -23.32 -2.60
C GLN A 63 1.28 -22.95 -2.48
N ILE A 64 2.20 -23.91 -2.72
CA ILE A 64 3.65 -23.64 -2.64
C ILE A 64 4.09 -22.70 -3.76
N VAL A 65 3.62 -22.94 -4.98
CA VAL A 65 3.96 -22.07 -6.13
C VAL A 65 3.41 -20.65 -5.92
N SER A 66 2.15 -20.54 -5.54
CA SER A 66 1.52 -19.24 -5.20
C SER A 66 2.31 -18.49 -4.13
N GLN A 67 2.72 -19.15 -3.06
CA GLN A 67 3.47 -18.52 -1.98
C GLN A 67 4.87 -18.04 -2.40
N ILE A 68 5.59 -18.86 -3.19
CA ILE A 68 6.92 -18.48 -3.73
C ILE A 68 6.78 -17.28 -4.68
N LEU A 69 5.75 -17.28 -5.51
CA LEU A 69 5.50 -16.21 -6.48
C LEU A 69 5.06 -14.92 -5.79
N ASP A 70 4.18 -15.01 -4.78
CA ASP A 70 3.75 -13.87 -4.00
C ASP A 70 4.93 -13.17 -3.31
N ASP A 71 5.82 -13.93 -2.65
CA ASP A 71 7.01 -13.38 -2.01
C ASP A 71 7.95 -12.70 -3.04
N SER A 72 8.10 -13.30 -4.23
CA SER A 72 8.92 -12.73 -5.31
C SER A 72 8.34 -11.44 -5.86
N ILE A 73 7.02 -11.37 -6.07
CA ILE A 73 6.32 -10.16 -6.56
C ILE A 73 6.45 -9.02 -5.54
N PHE A 74 6.25 -9.30 -4.24
CA PHE A 74 6.47 -8.31 -3.18
C PHE A 74 7.91 -7.83 -3.15
N SER A 75 8.90 -8.71 -3.31
CA SER A 75 10.31 -8.33 -3.35
C SER A 75 10.63 -7.39 -4.53
N VAL A 76 10.10 -7.66 -5.71
CA VAL A 76 10.25 -6.79 -6.89
C VAL A 76 9.55 -5.46 -6.66
N TYR A 77 8.33 -5.48 -6.12
CA TYR A 77 7.56 -4.28 -5.78
C TYR A 77 8.32 -3.37 -4.81
N HIS A 78 8.81 -3.90 -3.70
CA HIS A 78 9.58 -3.14 -2.71
C HIS A 78 10.90 -2.61 -3.29
N SER A 79 11.62 -3.42 -4.07
CA SER A 79 12.86 -2.99 -4.73
C SER A 79 12.61 -1.84 -5.69
N THR A 80 11.50 -1.87 -6.43
CA THR A 80 11.10 -0.80 -7.35
C THR A 80 10.80 0.50 -6.61
N ILE A 81 10.02 0.43 -5.50
CA ILE A 81 9.73 1.59 -4.66
C ILE A 81 11.04 2.23 -4.15
N LYS A 82 11.93 1.40 -3.61
CA LYS A 82 13.22 1.87 -3.06
C LYS A 82 14.06 2.56 -4.13
N LEU A 83 14.21 1.92 -5.29
CA LEU A 83 14.98 2.47 -6.41
C LEU A 83 14.44 3.83 -6.85
N LEU A 84 13.13 3.96 -7.03
CA LEU A 84 12.50 5.23 -7.43
C LEU A 84 12.73 6.33 -6.38
N SER A 85 12.56 6.01 -5.08
CA SER A 85 12.84 6.98 -4.02
C SER A 85 14.31 7.42 -4.00
N GLU A 86 15.24 6.49 -4.16
CA GLU A 86 16.68 6.79 -4.21
C GLU A 86 17.07 7.65 -5.44
N MET A 87 16.34 7.52 -6.53
CA MET A 87 16.45 8.38 -7.72
C MET A 87 15.80 9.76 -7.55
N GLY A 88 15.12 10.02 -6.43
CA GLY A 88 14.48 11.29 -6.10
C GLY A 88 13.01 11.40 -6.55
N PHE A 89 12.38 10.31 -7.03
CA PHE A 89 10.97 10.30 -7.35
C PHE A 89 10.11 10.16 -6.10
N ASN A 90 9.08 10.99 -5.96
CA ASN A 90 8.07 10.78 -4.93
C ASN A 90 7.15 9.63 -5.38
N VAL A 91 6.85 8.70 -4.48
CA VAL A 91 6.09 7.49 -4.80
C VAL A 91 4.87 7.39 -3.88
N ILE A 92 3.70 7.16 -4.46
CA ILE A 92 2.51 6.71 -3.74
C ILE A 92 2.55 5.19 -3.71
N VAL A 93 2.58 4.61 -2.50
CA VAL A 93 2.62 3.17 -2.26
C VAL A 93 1.20 2.72 -1.92
N ASP A 94 0.53 2.06 -2.88
CA ASP A 94 -0.83 1.54 -2.74
C ASP A 94 -0.78 0.02 -2.56
N THR A 95 -0.87 -0.41 -1.31
CA THR A 95 -0.84 -1.82 -0.94
C THR A 95 -1.71 -2.09 0.28
N VAL A 96 -2.03 -3.36 0.50
CA VAL A 96 -2.64 -3.84 1.74
C VAL A 96 -1.66 -4.79 2.41
N ILE A 97 -1.19 -4.42 3.59
CA ILE A 97 -0.35 -5.30 4.41
C ILE A 97 -1.21 -5.85 5.53
N ASP A 98 -1.54 -7.13 5.44
CA ASP A 98 -2.43 -7.84 6.34
C ASP A 98 -1.71 -8.92 7.18
N ASN A 99 -0.38 -8.92 7.17
CA ASN A 99 0.43 -9.81 7.99
C ASN A 99 1.72 -9.15 8.48
N ASP A 100 2.16 -9.54 9.67
CA ASP A 100 3.29 -8.96 10.37
C ASP A 100 4.63 -9.18 9.63
N LYS A 101 4.81 -10.35 8.99
CA LYS A 101 6.05 -10.65 8.25
C LYS A 101 6.29 -9.61 7.16
N ARG A 102 5.29 -9.38 6.29
CA ARG A 102 5.39 -8.41 5.18
C ARG A 102 5.56 -6.99 5.69
N PHE A 103 4.87 -6.65 6.80
CA PHE A 103 5.04 -5.33 7.39
C PHE A 103 6.44 -5.11 7.95
N ASN A 104 7.01 -6.10 8.64
CA ASN A 104 8.36 -6.01 9.18
C ASN A 104 9.41 -5.93 8.05
N GLU A 105 9.29 -6.72 6.99
CA GLU A 105 10.12 -6.61 5.80
C GLU A 105 10.04 -5.21 5.17
N PHE A 106 8.85 -4.62 5.13
CA PHE A 106 8.65 -3.28 4.62
C PHE A 106 9.30 -2.22 5.54
N LEU A 107 9.13 -2.35 6.85
CA LEU A 107 9.81 -1.48 7.82
C LEU A 107 11.33 -1.54 7.68
N ASP A 108 11.91 -2.74 7.59
CA ASP A 108 13.35 -2.96 7.46
C ASP A 108 13.93 -2.35 6.18
N GLN A 109 13.14 -2.34 5.10
CA GLN A 109 13.59 -1.76 3.83
C GLN A 109 13.46 -0.24 3.76
N PHE A 110 12.50 0.36 4.48
CA PHE A 110 12.12 1.76 4.30
C PHE A 110 12.25 2.66 5.53
N PHE A 111 12.73 2.16 6.69
CA PHE A 111 12.86 2.96 7.91
C PHE A 111 13.79 4.18 7.75
N ASP A 112 14.75 4.13 6.84
CA ASP A 112 15.69 5.20 6.51
C ASP A 112 15.26 6.07 5.31
N GLN A 113 14.11 5.75 4.71
CA GLN A 113 13.49 6.53 3.64
C GLN A 113 12.55 7.61 4.22
N PRO A 114 12.34 8.73 3.51
CA PRO A 114 11.36 9.74 3.93
C PRO A 114 9.92 9.22 3.70
N THR A 115 9.46 8.34 4.59
CA THR A 115 8.19 7.64 4.47
C THR A 115 7.11 8.31 5.32
N LEU A 116 6.11 8.89 4.66
CA LEU A 116 4.89 9.43 5.26
C LEU A 116 3.86 8.29 5.38
N PHE A 117 3.63 7.83 6.62
CA PHE A 117 2.71 6.74 6.92
C PHE A 117 1.31 7.27 7.22
N ILE A 118 0.36 6.96 6.34
CA ILE A 118 -1.00 7.52 6.38
C ILE A 118 -2.01 6.41 6.67
N GLY A 119 -2.80 6.59 7.74
CA GLY A 119 -3.97 5.76 8.02
C GLY A 119 -5.18 6.21 7.21
N VAL A 120 -5.62 5.37 6.25
CA VAL A 120 -6.84 5.62 5.47
C VAL A 120 -7.99 4.92 6.18
N LYS A 121 -8.69 5.65 7.02
CA LYS A 121 -9.77 5.14 7.90
C LYS A 121 -11.13 5.12 7.19
N CYS A 122 -11.92 4.12 7.53
CA CYS A 122 -13.31 3.99 7.13
C CYS A 122 -13.99 3.01 8.11
N SER A 123 -15.26 3.19 8.42
CA SER A 123 -15.97 2.26 9.29
C SER A 123 -16.15 0.89 8.63
N LYS A 124 -16.27 -0.16 9.45
CA LYS A 124 -16.45 -1.52 8.94
C LYS A 124 -17.77 -1.65 8.16
N GLU A 125 -18.80 -0.98 8.61
CA GLU A 125 -20.12 -0.94 8.01
C GLU A 125 -20.07 -0.33 6.61
N GLU A 126 -19.39 0.81 6.47
CA GLU A 126 -19.23 1.49 5.19
C GLU A 126 -18.35 0.69 4.22
N LEU A 127 -17.30 0.04 4.70
CA LEU A 127 -16.46 -0.86 3.89
C LEU A 127 -17.28 -2.00 3.28
N ILE A 128 -18.14 -2.66 4.08
CA ILE A 128 -19.03 -3.73 3.61
C ILE A 128 -20.01 -3.19 2.56
N ARG A 129 -20.58 -2.01 2.79
CA ARG A 129 -21.47 -1.35 1.84
C ARG A 129 -20.78 -1.08 0.50
N ARG A 130 -19.55 -0.58 0.54
CA ARG A 130 -18.74 -0.31 -0.66
C ARG A 130 -18.39 -1.58 -1.43
N GLU A 131 -18.02 -2.67 -0.75
CA GLU A 131 -17.77 -3.97 -1.38
C GLU A 131 -18.98 -4.49 -2.13
N GLN A 132 -20.17 -4.43 -1.50
CA GLN A 132 -21.43 -4.85 -2.12
C GLN A 132 -21.79 -4.03 -3.36
N THR A 133 -21.49 -2.73 -3.34
CA THR A 133 -21.80 -1.82 -4.45
C THR A 133 -20.85 -2.00 -5.63
N ARG A 134 -19.56 -2.28 -5.37
CA ARG A 134 -18.52 -2.44 -6.42
C ARG A 134 -18.71 -3.69 -7.26
N GLY A 135 -19.04 -4.81 -6.65
CA GLY A 135 -19.28 -6.09 -7.32
C GLY A 135 -18.03 -6.77 -7.93
N ASP A 136 -16.86 -6.12 -7.90
CA ASP A 136 -15.58 -6.62 -8.44
C ASP A 136 -14.65 -7.21 -7.35
N ARG A 137 -15.09 -7.22 -6.11
CA ARG A 137 -14.32 -7.71 -4.94
C ARG A 137 -15.09 -8.78 -4.19
N GLN A 138 -14.35 -9.66 -3.53
CA GLN A 138 -14.95 -10.67 -2.65
C GLN A 138 -15.62 -9.97 -1.45
N ILE A 139 -16.89 -10.19 -1.26
CA ILE A 139 -17.65 -9.65 -0.11
C ILE A 139 -17.05 -10.21 1.20
N GLY A 140 -16.78 -9.32 2.14
CA GLY A 140 -16.19 -9.66 3.44
C GLY A 140 -14.65 -9.57 3.48
N LEU A 141 -13.98 -9.28 2.37
CA LEU A 141 -12.53 -9.11 2.32
C LEU A 141 -12.06 -7.97 3.24
N ALA A 142 -12.64 -6.79 3.12
CA ALA A 142 -12.29 -5.65 3.97
C ALA A 142 -12.54 -5.93 5.45
N ALA A 143 -13.64 -6.62 5.77
CA ALA A 143 -13.96 -7.02 7.13
C ALA A 143 -12.93 -8.00 7.73
N SER A 144 -12.41 -8.94 6.93
CA SER A 144 -11.36 -9.88 7.35
C SER A 144 -9.99 -9.21 7.55
N GLN A 145 -9.73 -8.15 6.80
CA GLN A 145 -8.50 -7.35 6.88
C GLN A 145 -8.52 -6.32 8.02
N PHE A 146 -9.71 -5.92 8.50
CA PHE A 146 -9.91 -4.73 9.34
C PHE A 146 -9.01 -4.70 10.57
N SER A 147 -9.01 -5.76 11.38
CA SER A 147 -8.20 -5.82 12.60
C SER A 147 -6.71 -5.91 12.35
N LYS A 148 -6.30 -6.50 11.22
CA LYS A 148 -4.89 -6.68 10.86
C LYS A 148 -4.30 -5.39 10.28
N VAL A 149 -5.04 -4.71 9.41
CA VAL A 149 -4.59 -3.50 8.73
C VAL A 149 -4.58 -2.29 9.67
N TYR A 150 -5.53 -2.22 10.60
CA TYR A 150 -5.65 -1.12 11.57
C TYR A 150 -5.10 -1.47 12.96
N CYS A 151 -4.13 -2.39 13.03
CA CYS A 151 -3.47 -2.76 14.29
C CYS A 151 -2.43 -1.72 14.78
N PHE A 152 -2.14 -0.68 13.99
CA PHE A 152 -1.15 0.34 14.35
C PHE A 152 -1.77 1.44 15.21
N ASP A 153 -1.08 1.78 16.29
CA ASP A 153 -1.50 2.84 17.22
C ASP A 153 -1.15 4.26 16.72
N GLU A 154 -0.21 4.36 15.78
CA GLU A 154 0.33 5.63 15.33
C GLU A 154 0.42 5.70 13.80
N TYR A 155 0.02 6.85 13.24
CA TYR A 155 0.24 7.27 11.86
C TYR A 155 0.83 8.69 11.86
N ASP A 156 1.60 9.07 10.84
CA ASP A 156 2.02 10.49 10.68
C ASP A 156 0.80 11.36 10.35
N LEU A 157 -0.18 10.80 9.65
CA LEU A 157 -1.43 11.44 9.29
C LEU A 157 -2.55 10.39 9.18
N GLU A 158 -3.77 10.79 9.57
CA GLU A 158 -4.97 9.99 9.31
C GLU A 158 -5.96 10.79 8.45
N VAL A 159 -6.60 10.10 7.51
CA VAL A 159 -7.73 10.59 6.72
C VAL A 159 -8.90 9.62 6.86
N ASN A 160 -10.12 10.15 6.97
CA ASN A 160 -11.34 9.36 7.08
C ASN A 160 -12.17 9.52 5.80
N THR A 161 -12.23 8.47 5.00
CA THR A 161 -12.92 8.48 3.69
C THR A 161 -14.45 8.35 3.80
N GLU A 162 -14.98 8.16 4.97
CA GLU A 162 -16.42 8.24 5.24
C GLU A 162 -16.86 9.69 5.44
N GLU A 163 -15.99 10.54 6.01
CA GLU A 163 -16.25 11.95 6.31
C GLU A 163 -15.70 12.90 5.24
N MET A 164 -14.67 12.49 4.52
CA MET A 164 -13.94 13.29 3.54
C MET A 164 -14.02 12.63 2.15
N ASN A 165 -14.27 13.42 1.12
CA ASN A 165 -14.15 12.95 -0.25
C ASN A 165 -12.66 12.76 -0.66
N PRO A 166 -12.37 12.07 -1.78
CA PRO A 166 -10.98 11.81 -2.18
C PRO A 166 -10.13 13.06 -2.39
N THR A 167 -10.72 14.14 -2.91
CA THR A 167 -10.03 15.44 -3.14
C THR A 167 -9.64 16.07 -1.81
N GLU A 168 -10.55 16.12 -0.83
CA GLU A 168 -10.27 16.64 0.52
C GLU A 168 -9.19 15.84 1.23
N CYS A 169 -9.20 14.50 1.09
CA CYS A 169 -8.14 13.63 1.60
C CYS A 169 -6.78 13.96 0.97
N ALA A 170 -6.73 14.12 -0.36
CA ALA A 170 -5.51 14.46 -1.09
C ALA A 170 -4.98 15.85 -0.69
N GLU A 171 -5.85 16.86 -0.58
CA GLU A 171 -5.47 18.21 -0.13
C GLU A 171 -4.89 18.20 1.28
N LYS A 172 -5.47 17.41 2.20
CA LYS A 172 -4.95 17.24 3.56
C LYS A 172 -3.56 16.63 3.56
N ILE A 173 -3.32 15.61 2.71
CA ILE A 173 -2.02 14.96 2.54
C ILE A 173 -0.99 15.96 1.97
N LEU A 174 -1.34 16.68 0.90
CA LEU A 174 -0.47 17.69 0.28
C LEU A 174 -0.11 18.81 1.27
N SER A 175 -1.08 19.28 2.03
CA SER A 175 -0.85 20.28 3.07
C SER A 175 0.11 19.79 4.15
N PHE A 176 0.01 18.50 4.53
CA PHE A 176 0.93 17.89 5.48
C PHE A 176 2.35 17.82 4.91
N ILE A 177 2.52 17.38 3.64
CA ILE A 177 3.82 17.32 2.97
C ILE A 177 4.47 18.70 2.92
N LYS A 178 3.71 19.74 2.56
CA LYS A 178 4.17 21.14 2.48
C LYS A 178 4.52 21.75 3.84
N SER A 179 3.96 21.23 4.93
CA SER A 179 4.23 21.74 6.27
C SER A 179 5.66 21.44 6.78
N ASN A 180 6.45 20.69 6.03
CA ASN A 180 7.81 20.26 6.38
C ASN A 180 7.89 19.56 7.76
N LYS A 181 6.82 18.94 8.23
CA LYS A 181 6.83 18.12 9.43
C LYS A 181 7.67 16.87 9.19
N GLU A 182 8.34 16.40 10.24
CA GLU A 182 9.11 15.15 10.17
C GLU A 182 8.18 13.94 10.07
N TYR A 183 8.49 13.02 9.15
CA TYR A 183 7.87 11.70 9.09
C TYR A 183 8.62 10.79 10.04
N SER A 184 8.01 10.40 11.14
CA SER A 184 8.73 9.74 12.24
C SER A 184 8.20 8.34 12.58
N VAL A 185 6.97 8.03 12.16
CA VAL A 185 6.28 6.82 12.63
C VAL A 185 6.98 5.56 12.13
N PHE A 186 7.43 5.49 10.89
CA PHE A 186 8.17 4.34 10.36
C PHE A 186 9.46 4.07 11.14
N LYS A 187 10.24 5.12 11.44
CA LYS A 187 11.45 4.99 12.25
C LYS A 187 11.16 4.51 13.68
N LYS A 188 10.06 4.98 14.28
CA LYS A 188 9.64 4.55 15.62
C LYS A 188 9.20 3.08 15.63
N LEU A 189 8.39 2.67 14.65
CA LEU A 189 7.92 1.29 14.53
C LEU A 189 9.09 0.32 14.30
N HIS A 190 10.04 0.67 13.42
CA HIS A 190 11.24 -0.14 13.21
C HIS A 190 12.07 -0.31 14.50
N LYS A 191 12.31 0.77 15.25
CA LYS A 191 13.04 0.69 16.53
C LYS A 191 12.35 -0.20 17.56
N ARG A 192 11.00 -0.16 17.63
CA ARG A 192 10.24 -1.05 18.53
C ARG A 192 10.42 -2.52 18.15
N ASN A 193 10.36 -2.86 16.85
CA ASN A 193 10.56 -4.23 16.36
C ASN A 193 11.95 -4.77 16.71
N VAL A 194 12.99 -4.01 16.46
CA VAL A 194 14.39 -4.41 16.76
C VAL A 194 14.63 -4.58 18.27
N SER A 195 13.86 -3.89 19.12
CA SER A 195 14.00 -4.00 20.59
C SER A 195 13.30 -5.22 21.20
N VAL A 196 12.46 -5.91 20.42
CA VAL A 196 11.67 -7.09 20.87
C VAL A 196 12.25 -8.41 20.29
N SER A 197 13.17 -8.32 19.31
CA SER A 197 13.89 -9.44 18.70
C SER A 197 15.16 -9.75 19.45
#